data_5dfaac0e87b7806bd98b39f2d1f73a8c
#
_entry.id   5dfaac0e87b7806bd98b39f2d1f73a8c
#
_cell.length_a   1.000
_cell.length_b   1.000
_cell.length_c   1.000
_cell.angle_alpha   90.00
_cell.angle_beta   90.00
_cell.angle_gamma   90.00
#
_symmetry.space_group_name_H-M   'P 1'
#
loop_
_entity.id
_entity.type
_entity.pdbx_description
1 polymer ?
#
loop_
_entity_poly.entity_id
_entity_poly.type
_entity_poly.pdbx_seq_one_letter_code
_entity_poly.pdbx_strand_id
1 'polypeptide(L)'
;MPYQFGINIERELSRLLGVCRIIVPTAVVEEVEKLAQQDGEVGRAATLGLSIIKKRGFRLMECAHKGDDGVIEAALKVDGAIVTNDKELKQKAKELELSVIYLRGGNRLEMEEELL
;
A
#
# COMPACT_ATOMS: atom_id res chain seq x y z
N MET A 1 -16.71 5.78 -11.38
CA MET A 1 -16.05 4.81 -10.55
C MET A 1 -14.82 5.44 -9.90
N PRO A 2 -14.71 5.34 -8.62
CA PRO A 2 -13.64 6.01 -7.89
C PRO A 2 -12.27 5.43 -8.18
N TYR A 3 -12.22 4.22 -8.67
CA TYR A 3 -10.95 3.57 -8.95
C TYR A 3 -10.75 3.44 -10.43
N GLN A 4 -9.59 3.82 -10.85
CA GLN A 4 -9.16 3.74 -12.22
C GLN A 4 -9.31 2.33 -12.80
N PHE A 5 -9.16 1.32 -11.97
CA PHE A 5 -9.17 -0.08 -12.39
C PHE A 5 -10.35 -0.87 -11.82
N GLY A 6 -11.30 -0.20 -11.18
CA GLY A 6 -12.45 -0.88 -10.61
C GLY A 6 -12.15 -1.78 -9.44
N ILE A 7 -10.97 -1.67 -8.84
CA ILE A 7 -10.61 -2.52 -7.72
C ILE A 7 -11.18 -1.98 -6.40
N ASN A 8 -11.67 -2.89 -5.58
CA ASN A 8 -12.02 -2.59 -4.20
C ASN A 8 -10.97 -3.25 -3.31
N ILE A 9 -10.06 -2.45 -2.79
CA ILE A 9 -8.91 -2.93 -2.03
C ILE A 9 -9.32 -3.72 -0.79
N GLU A 10 -10.30 -3.21 -0.06
CA GLU A 10 -10.76 -3.87 1.16
C GLU A 10 -11.33 -5.26 0.88
N ARG A 11 -12.09 -5.37 -0.19
CA ARG A 11 -12.69 -6.63 -0.60
C ARG A 11 -11.63 -7.64 -1.03
N GLU A 12 -10.65 -7.18 -1.81
CA GLU A 12 -9.57 -8.03 -2.28
C GLU A 12 -8.68 -8.50 -1.13
N LEU A 13 -8.40 -7.62 -0.19
CA LEU A 13 -7.62 -8.01 0.99
C LEU A 13 -8.38 -9.00 1.87
N SER A 14 -9.69 -8.82 2.01
CA SER A 14 -10.52 -9.77 2.75
C SER A 14 -10.51 -11.15 2.09
N ARG A 15 -10.50 -11.17 0.77
CA ARG A 15 -10.44 -12.43 0.02
C ARG A 15 -9.12 -13.18 0.27
N LEU A 16 -8.01 -12.44 0.33
CA LEU A 16 -6.68 -13.03 0.50
C LEU A 16 -6.36 -13.36 1.96
N LEU A 17 -6.74 -12.49 2.87
CA LEU A 17 -6.28 -12.54 4.26
C LEU A 17 -7.40 -12.78 5.27
N GLY A 18 -8.66 -12.79 4.83
CA GLY A 18 -9.78 -12.81 5.74
C GLY A 18 -9.93 -11.46 6.42
N VAL A 19 -10.26 -11.47 7.71
CA VAL A 19 -10.40 -10.22 8.45
C VAL A 19 -9.02 -9.60 8.64
N CYS A 20 -8.86 -8.38 8.14
CA CYS A 20 -7.58 -7.67 8.27
C CYS A 20 -7.82 -6.19 8.55
N ARG A 21 -6.79 -5.54 9.04
CA ARG A 21 -6.81 -4.11 9.31
C ARG A 21 -5.86 -3.44 8.35
N ILE A 22 -6.33 -2.37 7.69
CA ILE A 22 -5.51 -1.62 6.75
C ILE A 22 -4.80 -0.51 7.52
N ILE A 23 -3.48 -0.50 7.42
CA ILE A 23 -2.64 0.51 8.04
C ILE A 23 -1.87 1.23 6.96
N VAL A 24 -1.86 2.55 7.03
CA VAL A 24 -1.12 3.40 6.09
C VAL A 24 0.01 4.08 6.85
N PRO A 25 1.27 3.77 6.53
CA PRO A 25 2.39 4.46 7.18
C PRO A 25 2.39 5.95 6.84
N THR A 26 2.74 6.78 7.79
CA THR A 26 2.83 8.23 7.53
C THR A 26 3.84 8.55 6.43
N ALA A 27 4.87 7.72 6.26
CA ALA A 27 5.82 7.86 5.17
C ALA A 27 5.12 7.79 3.79
N VAL A 28 4.11 6.93 3.66
CA VAL A 28 3.33 6.82 2.44
C VAL A 28 2.45 8.05 2.23
N VAL A 29 1.81 8.52 3.30
CA VAL A 29 0.97 9.71 3.24
C VAL A 29 1.79 10.91 2.77
N GLU A 30 2.98 11.10 3.34
CA GLU A 30 3.87 12.19 2.95
C GLU A 30 4.24 12.14 1.47
N GLU A 31 4.56 10.93 0.98
CA GLU A 31 4.92 10.76 -0.42
C GLU A 31 3.73 11.05 -1.33
N VAL A 32 2.55 10.56 -0.97
CA VAL A 32 1.34 10.79 -1.76
C VAL A 32 0.97 12.28 -1.74
N GLU A 33 1.16 12.96 -0.62
CA GLU A 33 0.91 14.39 -0.53
C GLU A 33 1.82 15.19 -1.48
N LYS A 34 3.09 14.79 -1.59
CA LYS A 34 4.00 15.42 -2.54
C LYS A 34 3.55 15.19 -3.98
N LEU A 35 3.16 13.97 -4.30
CA LEU A 35 2.67 13.64 -5.63
C LEU A 35 1.38 14.39 -5.97
N ALA A 36 0.54 14.62 -4.98
CA ALA A 36 -0.73 15.33 -5.17
C ALA A 36 -0.54 16.79 -5.60
N GLN A 37 0.65 17.36 -5.36
CA GLN A 37 0.95 18.72 -5.76
C GLN A 37 1.39 18.82 -7.22
N GLN A 38 1.64 17.71 -7.87
CA GLN A 38 2.01 17.70 -9.28
C GLN A 38 0.77 17.92 -10.16
N ASP A 39 1.01 18.47 -11.34
CA ASP A 39 -0.04 18.63 -12.34
C ASP A 39 -0.27 17.31 -13.08
N GLY A 40 -1.41 17.21 -13.75
CA GLY A 40 -1.71 16.07 -14.61
C GLY A 40 -2.21 14.84 -13.86
N GLU A 41 -2.04 13.69 -14.49
CA GLU A 41 -2.61 12.45 -13.99
C GLU A 41 -2.05 11.98 -12.65
N VAL A 42 -0.76 12.18 -12.46
CA VAL A 42 -0.10 11.78 -11.21
C VAL A 42 -0.69 12.54 -10.03
N GLY A 43 -0.82 13.85 -10.17
CA GLY A 43 -1.39 14.68 -9.11
C GLY A 43 -2.85 14.33 -8.82
N ARG A 44 -3.63 14.10 -9.87
CA ARG A 44 -5.04 13.73 -9.71
C ARG A 44 -5.19 12.37 -9.03
N ALA A 45 -4.38 11.40 -9.43
CA ALA A 45 -4.42 10.07 -8.83
C ALA A 45 -4.02 10.12 -7.36
N ALA A 46 -2.99 10.90 -7.03
CA ALA A 46 -2.55 11.05 -5.65
C ALA A 46 -3.60 11.75 -4.79
N THR A 47 -4.24 12.77 -5.33
CA THR A 47 -5.32 13.48 -4.63
C THR A 47 -6.48 12.53 -4.35
N LEU A 48 -6.82 11.70 -5.31
CA LEU A 48 -7.86 10.69 -5.12
C LEU A 48 -7.46 9.68 -4.04
N GLY A 49 -6.21 9.24 -4.06
CA GLY A 49 -5.68 8.31 -3.04
C GLY A 49 -5.79 8.87 -1.63
N LEU A 50 -5.41 10.15 -1.45
CA LEU A 50 -5.54 10.82 -0.15
C LEU A 50 -7.01 10.90 0.29
N SER A 51 -7.89 11.18 -0.64
CA SER A 51 -9.32 11.25 -0.37
C SER A 51 -9.86 9.92 0.11
N ILE A 52 -9.42 8.84 -0.50
CA ILE A 52 -9.83 7.48 -0.11
C ILE A 52 -9.35 7.14 1.29
N ILE A 53 -8.08 7.44 1.59
CA ILE A 53 -7.51 7.19 2.91
C ILE A 53 -8.32 7.90 3.99
N LYS A 54 -8.64 9.16 3.75
CA LYS A 54 -9.43 9.98 4.67
C LYS A 54 -10.85 9.46 4.84
N LYS A 55 -11.49 9.19 3.70
CA LYS A 55 -12.90 8.80 3.67
C LYS A 55 -13.13 7.45 4.30
N ARG A 56 -12.21 6.50 4.10
CA ARG A 56 -12.32 5.15 4.65
C ARG A 56 -11.82 5.08 6.08
N GLY A 57 -11.17 6.11 6.56
CA GLY A 57 -10.66 6.14 7.93
C GLY A 57 -9.60 5.07 8.19
N PHE A 58 -8.76 4.78 7.21
CA PHE A 58 -7.66 3.84 7.40
C PHE A 58 -6.76 4.33 8.52
N ARG A 59 -6.26 3.38 9.31
CA ARG A 59 -5.39 3.71 10.42
C ARG A 59 -4.03 4.18 9.94
N LEU A 60 -3.58 5.33 10.44
CA LEU A 60 -2.25 5.83 10.13
C LEU A 60 -1.27 5.35 11.18
N MET A 61 -0.04 5.05 10.76
CA MET A 61 1.01 4.66 11.68
C MET A 61 2.23 5.54 11.46
N GLU A 62 2.67 6.20 12.53
CA GLU A 62 3.86 7.03 12.47
C GLU A 62 5.11 6.19 12.27
N CYS A 63 6.01 6.67 11.43
CA CYS A 63 7.26 6.01 11.11
C CYS A 63 8.43 6.95 11.36
N ALA A 64 9.52 6.40 11.90
CA ALA A 64 10.75 7.14 12.07
C ALA A 64 11.47 7.33 10.74
N HIS A 65 11.32 6.36 9.84
CA HIS A 65 11.96 6.38 8.51
C HIS A 65 10.99 6.86 7.45
N LYS A 66 11.53 7.30 6.32
CA LYS A 66 10.75 7.76 5.17
C LYS A 66 10.82 6.75 4.04
N GLY A 67 9.92 6.91 3.06
CA GLY A 67 9.92 6.08 1.87
C GLY A 67 9.74 4.60 2.18
N ASP A 68 10.44 3.76 1.44
CA ASP A 68 10.35 2.30 1.57
C ASP A 68 10.71 1.83 2.98
N ASP A 69 11.69 2.46 3.60
CA ASP A 69 12.12 2.09 4.94
C ASP A 69 11.02 2.34 5.97
N GLY A 70 10.21 3.37 5.76
CA GLY A 70 9.07 3.64 6.63
C GLY A 70 7.98 2.57 6.49
N VAL A 71 7.76 2.11 5.26
CA VAL A 71 6.79 1.05 5.02
C VAL A 71 7.23 -0.25 5.70
N ILE A 72 8.51 -0.58 5.56
CA ILE A 72 9.09 -1.77 6.18
C ILE A 72 9.02 -1.68 7.71
N GLU A 73 9.36 -0.51 8.26
CA GLU A 73 9.27 -0.26 9.70
C GLU A 73 7.87 -0.56 10.21
N ALA A 74 6.84 -0.04 9.54
CA ALA A 74 5.46 -0.26 9.94
C ALA A 74 5.08 -1.73 9.87
N ALA A 75 5.46 -2.41 8.79
CA ALA A 75 5.13 -3.82 8.61
C ALA A 75 5.79 -4.69 9.70
N LEU A 76 7.02 -4.39 10.05
CA LEU A 76 7.71 -5.12 11.11
C LEU A 76 7.04 -4.91 12.48
N LYS A 77 6.59 -3.69 12.75
CA LYS A 77 5.94 -3.37 14.03
C LYS A 77 4.64 -4.12 14.23
N VAL A 78 3.89 -4.34 13.16
CA VAL A 78 2.58 -5.00 13.25
C VAL A 78 2.60 -6.43 12.76
N ASP A 79 3.75 -6.91 12.33
CA ASP A 79 3.92 -8.24 11.73
C ASP A 79 2.92 -8.43 10.58
N GLY A 80 2.85 -7.45 9.71
CA GLY A 80 1.88 -7.39 8.64
C GLY A 80 2.46 -7.62 7.26
N ALA A 81 1.58 -7.75 6.27
CA ALA A 81 1.95 -7.85 4.88
C ALA A 81 2.03 -6.45 4.25
N ILE A 82 2.89 -6.30 3.26
CA ILE A 82 3.05 -5.07 2.51
C ILE A 82 2.32 -5.18 1.18
N VAL A 83 1.54 -4.17 0.83
CA VAL A 83 0.85 -4.10 -0.46
C VAL A 83 1.62 -3.13 -1.34
N THR A 84 2.25 -3.62 -2.39
CA THR A 84 3.05 -2.81 -3.29
C THR A 84 3.29 -3.49 -4.63
N ASN A 85 3.46 -2.68 -5.67
CA ASN A 85 3.94 -3.16 -6.97
C ASN A 85 5.37 -2.71 -7.25
N ASP A 86 5.98 -1.97 -6.33
CA ASP A 86 7.35 -1.50 -6.48
C ASP A 86 8.34 -2.65 -6.31
N LYS A 87 9.18 -2.87 -7.31
CA LYS A 87 10.13 -3.98 -7.32
C LYS A 87 11.18 -3.89 -6.22
N GLU A 88 11.67 -2.69 -5.94
CA GLU A 88 12.68 -2.51 -4.90
C GLU A 88 12.11 -2.80 -3.52
N LEU A 89 10.90 -2.32 -3.26
CA LEU A 89 10.26 -2.57 -1.98
C LEU A 89 9.94 -4.05 -1.80
N LYS A 90 9.48 -4.70 -2.86
CA LYS A 90 9.25 -6.15 -2.82
C LYS A 90 10.51 -6.91 -2.45
N GLN A 91 11.64 -6.54 -3.06
CA GLN A 91 12.91 -7.21 -2.80
C GLN A 91 13.35 -7.02 -1.36
N LYS A 92 13.27 -5.80 -0.85
CA LYS A 92 13.60 -5.52 0.55
C LYS A 92 12.73 -6.29 1.51
N ALA A 93 11.43 -6.36 1.21
CA ALA A 93 10.47 -7.09 2.04
C ALA A 93 10.79 -8.58 2.07
N LYS A 94 11.12 -9.16 0.92
CA LYS A 94 11.47 -10.58 0.82
C LYS A 94 12.73 -10.91 1.62
N GLU A 95 13.71 -10.03 1.59
CA GLU A 95 14.94 -10.21 2.35
C GLU A 95 14.68 -10.28 3.86
N LEU A 96 13.61 -9.63 4.30
CA LEU A 96 13.20 -9.60 5.70
C LEU A 96 12.09 -10.60 6.00
N GLU A 97 11.78 -11.47 5.05
CA GLU A 97 10.75 -12.49 5.17
C GLU A 97 9.35 -11.93 5.43
N LEU A 98 9.10 -10.73 4.92
CA LEU A 98 7.78 -10.12 4.97
C LEU A 98 6.93 -10.57 3.78
N SER A 99 5.65 -10.78 4.02
CA SER A 99 4.72 -11.13 2.95
C SER A 99 4.41 -9.90 2.09
N VAL A 100 4.31 -10.12 0.79
CA VAL A 100 4.02 -9.04 -0.17
C VAL A 100 2.75 -9.38 -0.94
N ILE A 101 1.89 -8.39 -1.08
CA ILE A 101 0.67 -8.48 -1.88
C ILE A 101 0.82 -7.45 -3.00
N TYR A 102 0.47 -7.82 -4.21
CA TYR A 102 0.62 -6.95 -5.37
C TYR A 102 -0.63 -6.91 -6.22
N LEU A 103 -0.74 -5.86 -7.03
CA LEU A 103 -1.87 -5.70 -7.95
C LEU A 103 -1.56 -6.38 -9.27
N ARG A 104 -2.36 -7.36 -9.63
CA ARG A 104 -2.22 -8.11 -10.87
C ARG A 104 -3.33 -7.74 -11.83
N GLY A 105 -2.95 -7.40 -13.06
CA GLY A 105 -3.92 -7.09 -14.10
C GLY A 105 -4.76 -5.85 -13.86
N GLY A 106 -4.42 -5.03 -12.87
CA GLY A 106 -5.10 -3.79 -12.58
C GLY A 106 -6.41 -3.92 -11.79
N ASN A 107 -6.88 -5.11 -11.51
CA ASN A 107 -8.16 -5.30 -10.85
C ASN A 107 -8.18 -6.38 -9.77
N ARG A 108 -7.05 -6.98 -9.47
CA ARG A 108 -7.00 -8.08 -8.52
C ARG A 108 -5.71 -8.03 -7.71
N LEU A 109 -5.82 -8.29 -6.40
CA LEU A 109 -4.65 -8.43 -5.54
C LEU A 109 -4.27 -9.89 -5.39
N GLU A 110 -2.98 -10.16 -5.38
CA GLU A 110 -2.46 -11.51 -5.17
C GLU A 110 -1.28 -11.48 -4.21
N MET A 111 -1.13 -12.57 -3.49
CA MET A 111 0.01 -12.77 -2.59
C MET A 111 1.21 -13.23 -3.42
N GLU A 112 2.36 -12.62 -3.20
CA GLU A 112 3.58 -13.07 -3.84
C GLU A 112 4.05 -14.36 -3.18
N GLU A 113 4.26 -15.40 -3.99
CA GLU A 113 4.74 -16.67 -3.48
C GLU A 113 6.26 -16.69 -3.46
N GLU A 114 6.80 -17.26 -2.38
CA GLU A 114 8.22 -17.51 -2.34
C GLU A 114 8.52 -18.79 -3.07
N LEU A 115 9.48 -18.72 -3.98
CA LEU A 115 10.01 -19.90 -4.62
C LEU A 115 11.13 -20.44 -3.76
N LEU A 116 10.91 -21.61 -3.26
CA LEU A 116 11.93 -22.30 -2.44
C LEU A 116 13.00 -22.91 -3.34
#